data_c6ce15c41b077dc7b692cecd79212cc2
#
_entry.id   c6ce15c41b077dc7b692cecd79212cc2
#
_cell.length_a   1.000
_cell.length_b   1.000
_cell.length_c   1.000
_cell.angle_alpha   90.00
_cell.angle_beta   90.00
_cell.angle_gamma   90.00
#
_symmetry.space_group_name_H-M   'P 1'
#
loop_
_entity.id
_entity.type
_entity.pdbx_description
1 polymer ?
#
loop_
_entity_poly.entity_id
_entity_poly.type
_entity_poly.pdbx_seq_one_letter_code
_entity_poly.pdbx_strand_id
1 'polypeptide(L)'
;QGVMDKLDYLQDLGVEVVYFNPLFVSPSNHKYDIQDYDYIDPHYGKIVDDGGEVLPNGVTDNSQATKYKKRTTGLKNLEASNELFIKLVEELHRRGMKVILDGVFNHCGSFNKWMDRERIYEGEEDYEPGAYISADSPYRSYFRFFKEGPENWPYNANYDGWWGHDTLPKLNYEDSVKLENYILYIGRKWVSPPYNVDGWRLDVAADLGRSNEYNHEFWQKFRRAVKDANPNALILAEHYGDPSDWLKGDEWDTVMNYDAFMEPVTWFLTGMEKHSDEAREELLGNIDNFIGSMAHHMSNMLTPSLQVAMNELSNHDHSRFLTRTNHMVGRVEHLGPEAANEYVNKAVMREAVVMQMTWVGAPTVYYGDEAGVCGFTDPDNRRTYPWGHEDQELIAFHKEAIRIHKEHPALKTGSLKILS
;
A
#
# COMPACT_ATOMS: atom_id res chain seq x y z
N GLN A 1 14.70 9.69 -6.90
CA GLN A 1 14.96 11.01 -7.50
C GLN A 1 13.67 11.62 -8.10
N GLY A 2 12.89 10.88 -8.88
CA GLY A 2 11.69 11.41 -9.53
C GLY A 2 10.69 12.10 -8.57
N VAL A 3 10.48 11.54 -7.38
CA VAL A 3 9.64 12.18 -6.35
C VAL A 3 10.27 13.48 -5.88
N MET A 4 11.60 13.49 -5.63
CA MET A 4 12.31 14.72 -5.21
C MET A 4 12.16 15.85 -6.24
N ASP A 5 12.17 15.53 -7.51
CA ASP A 5 12.03 16.50 -8.62
C ASP A 5 10.61 17.08 -8.70
N LYS A 6 9.63 16.49 -7.99
CA LYS A 6 8.21 16.87 -8.00
C LYS A 6 7.69 17.37 -6.66
N LEU A 7 8.55 17.59 -5.67
CA LEU A 7 8.14 18.07 -4.35
C LEU A 7 7.50 19.47 -4.40
N ASP A 8 7.93 20.33 -5.31
CA ASP A 8 7.31 21.65 -5.49
C ASP A 8 5.86 21.52 -5.96
N TYR A 9 5.60 20.56 -6.87
CA TYR A 9 4.24 20.24 -7.32
C TYR A 9 3.37 19.74 -6.17
N LEU A 10 3.86 18.78 -5.38
CA LEU A 10 3.12 18.23 -4.24
C LEU A 10 2.82 19.32 -3.19
N GLN A 11 3.79 20.18 -2.91
CA GLN A 11 3.61 21.30 -1.98
C GLN A 11 2.59 22.31 -2.50
N ASP A 12 2.64 22.65 -3.78
CA ASP A 12 1.71 23.57 -4.44
C ASP A 12 0.29 23.00 -4.52
N LEU A 13 0.14 21.69 -4.69
CA LEU A 13 -1.15 20.98 -4.59
C LEU A 13 -1.75 21.03 -3.17
N GLY A 14 -0.91 21.22 -2.16
CA GLY A 14 -1.32 21.30 -0.76
C GLY A 14 -1.17 20.01 0.02
N VAL A 15 -0.38 19.05 -0.48
CA VAL A 15 -0.11 17.76 0.18
C VAL A 15 0.61 17.97 1.51
N GLU A 16 0.14 17.31 2.57
CA GLU A 16 0.74 17.31 3.90
C GLU A 16 1.34 15.95 4.29
N VAL A 17 0.90 14.88 3.64
CA VAL A 17 1.40 13.52 3.88
C VAL A 17 1.57 12.81 2.55
N VAL A 18 2.69 12.12 2.37
CA VAL A 18 2.92 11.24 1.24
C VAL A 18 2.89 9.79 1.74
N TYR A 19 1.93 9.02 1.27
CA TYR A 19 1.89 7.57 1.43
C TYR A 19 2.45 6.91 0.17
N PHE A 20 3.42 6.04 0.36
CA PHE A 20 4.02 5.25 -0.71
C PHE A 20 3.50 3.81 -0.68
N ASN A 21 3.09 3.27 -1.83
CA ASN A 21 3.06 1.82 -2.01
C ASN A 21 4.43 1.23 -1.67
N PRO A 22 4.57 -0.10 -1.49
CA PRO A 22 5.82 -0.68 -1.00
C PRO A 22 7.05 -0.17 -1.76
N LEU A 23 8.04 0.33 -1.01
CA LEU A 23 9.33 0.81 -1.54
C LEU A 23 10.48 -0.16 -1.31
N PHE A 24 10.25 -1.20 -0.51
CA PHE A 24 11.28 -2.21 -0.23
C PHE A 24 11.64 -3.01 -1.46
N VAL A 25 12.81 -3.64 -1.44
CA VAL A 25 13.28 -4.47 -2.56
C VAL A 25 12.23 -5.50 -2.92
N SER A 26 11.84 -5.54 -4.18
CA SER A 26 10.81 -6.44 -4.72
C SER A 26 10.94 -6.56 -6.25
N PRO A 27 10.74 -7.76 -6.83
CA PRO A 27 10.89 -7.98 -8.25
C PRO A 27 9.73 -7.46 -9.10
N SER A 28 8.51 -7.41 -8.54
CA SER A 28 7.32 -7.06 -9.30
C SER A 28 7.13 -5.55 -9.44
N ASN A 29 6.21 -5.16 -10.33
CA ASN A 29 5.78 -3.78 -10.49
C ASN A 29 4.82 -3.33 -9.38
N HIS A 30 4.06 -4.25 -8.78
CA HIS A 30 3.16 -3.95 -7.65
C HIS A 30 3.88 -3.83 -6.32
N LYS A 31 5.03 -4.48 -6.15
CA LYS A 31 5.91 -4.41 -4.97
C LYS A 31 5.39 -5.07 -3.69
N TYR A 32 4.29 -5.82 -3.72
CA TYR A 32 3.76 -6.53 -2.54
C TYR A 32 4.42 -7.91 -2.30
N ASP A 33 5.39 -8.29 -3.09
CA ASP A 33 6.23 -9.50 -2.96
C ASP A 33 7.62 -9.13 -2.45
N ILE A 34 7.69 -8.71 -1.18
CA ILE A 34 8.90 -8.15 -0.58
C ILE A 34 10.05 -9.15 -0.60
N GLN A 35 11.19 -8.72 -1.15
CA GLN A 35 12.44 -9.47 -1.21
C GLN A 35 13.35 -9.18 -0.01
N ASP A 36 13.39 -7.92 0.44
CA ASP A 36 14.20 -7.49 1.59
C ASP A 36 13.56 -6.29 2.30
N TYR A 37 13.21 -6.44 3.58
CA TYR A 37 12.58 -5.39 4.39
C TYR A 37 13.58 -4.35 4.95
N ASP A 38 14.88 -4.61 4.82
CA ASP A 38 15.92 -3.74 5.36
C ASP A 38 16.32 -2.59 4.44
N TYR A 39 15.93 -2.67 3.15
CA TYR A 39 16.42 -1.76 2.13
C TYR A 39 15.32 -1.31 1.17
N ILE A 40 15.45 -0.05 0.74
CA ILE A 40 14.69 0.51 -0.37
C ILE A 40 15.17 -0.11 -1.68
N ASP A 41 14.24 -0.43 -2.57
CA ASP A 41 14.54 -1.03 -3.87
C ASP A 41 15.48 -0.12 -4.70
N PRO A 42 16.64 -0.62 -5.13
CA PRO A 42 17.59 0.17 -5.92
C PRO A 42 17.03 0.71 -7.24
N HIS A 43 15.98 0.08 -7.80
CA HIS A 43 15.31 0.58 -9.01
C HIS A 43 14.51 1.86 -8.74
N TYR A 44 14.04 2.07 -7.50
CA TYR A 44 13.45 3.33 -7.04
C TYR A 44 14.48 4.25 -6.39
N GLY A 45 15.51 3.65 -5.78
CA GLY A 45 16.57 4.32 -5.07
C GLY A 45 17.72 4.71 -5.97
N LYS A 46 18.89 4.13 -5.73
CA LYS A 46 20.13 4.45 -6.44
C LYS A 46 20.94 3.21 -6.76
N ILE A 47 21.19 2.96 -8.03
CA ILE A 47 22.11 1.93 -8.52
C ILE A 47 23.49 2.59 -8.71
N VAL A 48 24.49 2.17 -7.94
CA VAL A 48 25.88 2.66 -7.99
C VAL A 48 26.84 1.62 -8.54
N ASP A 49 26.49 0.35 -8.47
CA ASP A 49 27.20 -0.77 -9.06
C ASP A 49 26.25 -1.54 -9.97
N ASP A 50 26.43 -1.39 -11.29
CA ASP A 50 25.59 -1.99 -12.32
C ASP A 50 26.41 -2.94 -13.19
N GLY A 51 25.75 -3.96 -13.73
CA GLY A 51 26.39 -4.96 -14.59
C GLY A 51 25.56 -6.24 -14.67
N GLY A 52 26.16 -7.28 -15.24
CA GLY A 52 25.43 -8.52 -15.51
C GLY A 52 24.47 -8.40 -16.69
N GLU A 53 23.77 -9.48 -16.96
CA GLU A 53 22.88 -9.63 -18.12
C GLU A 53 21.44 -9.78 -17.68
N VAL A 54 20.53 -9.27 -18.50
CA VAL A 54 19.10 -9.56 -18.39
C VAL A 54 18.83 -10.99 -18.83
N LEU A 55 17.74 -11.59 -18.30
CA LEU A 55 17.32 -12.92 -18.74
C LEU A 55 17.07 -12.91 -20.25
N PRO A 56 17.62 -13.89 -21.00
CA PRO A 56 17.25 -14.07 -22.40
C PRO A 56 15.77 -14.41 -22.55
N ASN A 57 15.20 -14.07 -23.69
CA ASN A 57 13.81 -14.44 -24.00
C ASN A 57 13.59 -15.96 -23.88
N GLY A 58 12.56 -16.34 -23.13
CA GLY A 58 12.18 -17.73 -22.90
C GLY A 58 12.93 -18.44 -21.76
N VAL A 59 13.89 -17.78 -21.11
CA VAL A 59 14.52 -18.29 -19.88
C VAL A 59 13.68 -17.84 -18.68
N THR A 60 13.30 -18.79 -17.82
CA THR A 60 12.48 -18.58 -16.61
C THR A 60 13.24 -18.84 -15.33
N ASP A 61 14.50 -19.26 -15.40
CA ASP A 61 15.36 -19.49 -14.24
C ASP A 61 15.93 -18.15 -13.75
N ASN A 62 15.34 -17.60 -12.71
CA ASN A 62 15.71 -16.31 -12.13
C ASN A 62 17.12 -16.30 -11.52
N SER A 63 17.69 -17.46 -11.18
CA SER A 63 19.08 -17.55 -10.73
C SER A 63 20.09 -17.03 -11.77
N GLN A 64 19.69 -17.03 -13.05
CA GLN A 64 20.50 -16.53 -14.17
C GLN A 64 20.31 -15.03 -14.45
N ALA A 65 19.40 -14.35 -13.72
CA ALA A 65 19.18 -12.91 -13.85
C ALA A 65 20.30 -12.11 -13.18
N THR A 66 21.52 -12.22 -13.70
CA THR A 66 22.73 -11.68 -13.03
C THR A 66 22.69 -10.17 -12.87
N LYS A 67 22.05 -9.45 -13.78
CA LYS A 67 21.84 -8.00 -13.65
C LYS A 67 20.91 -7.66 -12.50
N TYR A 68 19.79 -8.36 -12.39
CA TYR A 68 18.84 -8.17 -11.30
C TYR A 68 19.49 -8.52 -9.94
N LYS A 69 20.15 -9.67 -9.86
CA LYS A 69 20.91 -10.09 -8.68
C LYS A 69 21.87 -8.97 -8.24
N LYS A 70 22.77 -8.54 -9.12
CA LYS A 70 23.75 -7.51 -8.80
C LYS A 70 23.12 -6.22 -8.28
N ARG A 71 21.99 -5.80 -8.84
CA ARG A 71 21.27 -4.60 -8.42
C ARG A 71 20.61 -4.74 -7.06
N THR A 72 20.01 -5.90 -6.76
CA THR A 72 19.10 -6.09 -5.61
C THR A 72 19.69 -6.88 -4.44
N THR A 73 20.86 -7.52 -4.63
CA THR A 73 21.60 -8.21 -3.55
C THR A 73 22.89 -7.49 -3.18
N GLY A 74 23.41 -6.63 -4.05
CA GLY A 74 24.66 -5.91 -3.83
C GLY A 74 24.53 -4.83 -2.76
N LEU A 75 25.19 -4.98 -1.61
CA LEU A 75 25.11 -4.06 -0.46
C LEU A 75 25.33 -2.60 -0.82
N LYS A 76 26.25 -2.30 -1.73
CA LYS A 76 26.50 -0.92 -2.19
C LYS A 76 25.27 -0.24 -2.78
N ASN A 77 24.48 -0.96 -3.57
CA ASN A 77 23.24 -0.44 -4.15
C ASN A 77 22.14 -0.28 -3.09
N LEU A 78 22.04 -1.26 -2.18
CA LEU A 78 21.07 -1.28 -1.10
C LEU A 78 21.31 -0.11 -0.14
N GLU A 79 22.56 0.08 0.32
CA GLU A 79 22.95 1.19 1.19
C GLU A 79 22.75 2.55 0.52
N ALA A 80 23.19 2.72 -0.73
CA ALA A 80 23.00 3.95 -1.49
C ALA A 80 21.51 4.31 -1.67
N SER A 81 20.66 3.30 -1.77
CA SER A 81 19.20 3.50 -1.88
C SER A 81 18.58 3.95 -0.57
N ASN A 82 19.00 3.37 0.57
CA ASN A 82 18.60 3.84 1.89
C ASN A 82 19.07 5.28 2.15
N GLU A 83 20.31 5.62 1.78
CA GLU A 83 20.81 7.00 1.91
C GLU A 83 20.00 8.01 1.09
N LEU A 84 19.60 7.64 -0.13
CA LEU A 84 18.75 8.49 -0.96
C LEU A 84 17.36 8.65 -0.35
N PHE A 85 16.81 7.60 0.23
CA PHE A 85 15.51 7.63 0.92
C PHE A 85 15.55 8.53 2.16
N ILE A 86 16.61 8.45 2.97
CA ILE A 86 16.80 9.35 4.11
C ILE A 86 16.74 10.81 3.65
N LYS A 87 17.45 11.15 2.57
CA LYS A 87 17.42 12.52 2.01
C LYS A 87 16.02 12.92 1.52
N LEU A 88 15.26 11.99 0.95
CA LEU A 88 13.88 12.26 0.55
C LEU A 88 13.01 12.58 1.77
N VAL A 89 13.10 11.81 2.84
CA VAL A 89 12.33 12.05 4.07
C VAL A 89 12.72 13.37 4.70
N GLU A 90 14.01 13.68 4.81
CA GLU A 90 14.51 14.97 5.31
C GLU A 90 13.96 16.15 4.50
N GLU A 91 13.95 16.04 3.18
CA GLU A 91 13.43 17.12 2.31
C GLU A 91 11.91 17.26 2.43
N LEU A 92 11.16 16.15 2.54
CA LEU A 92 9.71 16.18 2.81
C LEU A 92 9.44 16.86 4.16
N HIS A 93 10.15 16.48 5.22
CA HIS A 93 10.02 17.10 6.54
C HIS A 93 10.37 18.59 6.53
N ARG A 94 11.42 18.98 5.80
CA ARG A 94 11.78 20.40 5.63
C ARG A 94 10.67 21.23 5.00
N ARG A 95 9.85 20.62 4.17
CA ARG A 95 8.66 21.23 3.55
C ARG A 95 7.39 21.11 4.41
N GLY A 96 7.48 20.50 5.60
CA GLY A 96 6.34 20.27 6.48
C GLY A 96 5.47 19.08 6.08
N MET A 97 5.94 18.23 5.16
CA MET A 97 5.24 17.01 4.74
C MET A 97 5.72 15.80 5.55
N LYS A 98 4.82 14.84 5.76
CA LYS A 98 5.07 13.59 6.45
C LYS A 98 5.13 12.43 5.46
N VAL A 99 5.67 11.29 5.92
CA VAL A 99 5.85 10.08 5.10
C VAL A 99 5.26 8.87 5.78
N ILE A 100 4.44 8.10 5.04
CA ILE A 100 3.92 6.80 5.46
C ILE A 100 4.46 5.73 4.52
N LEU A 101 5.01 4.66 5.08
CA LEU A 101 5.44 3.47 4.34
C LEU A 101 4.38 2.37 4.37
N ASP A 102 4.41 1.53 3.35
CA ASP A 102 3.58 0.32 3.27
C ASP A 102 4.32 -0.86 3.92
N GLY A 103 3.68 -1.49 4.90
CA GLY A 103 4.16 -2.65 5.64
C GLY A 103 3.46 -3.92 5.20
N VAL A 104 4.11 -4.69 4.33
CA VAL A 104 3.62 -5.99 3.86
C VAL A 104 4.16 -7.07 4.77
N PHE A 105 3.47 -7.33 5.88
CA PHE A 105 3.98 -8.23 6.94
C PHE A 105 3.24 -9.57 7.04
N ASN A 106 2.13 -9.74 6.33
CA ASN A 106 1.41 -11.00 6.28
C ASN A 106 2.16 -12.09 5.50
N HIS A 107 2.84 -11.71 4.45
CA HIS A 107 3.58 -12.58 3.53
C HIS A 107 4.84 -11.85 3.04
N CYS A 108 5.73 -12.56 2.39
CA CYS A 108 6.84 -11.98 1.63
C CYS A 108 6.79 -12.44 0.18
N GLY A 109 7.79 -12.10 -0.63
CA GLY A 109 7.92 -12.62 -1.99
C GLY A 109 8.70 -13.93 -2.07
N SER A 110 8.56 -14.67 -3.15
CA SER A 110 9.36 -15.87 -3.43
C SER A 110 10.86 -15.56 -3.64
N PHE A 111 11.17 -14.31 -3.99
CA PHE A 111 12.54 -13.78 -4.10
C PHE A 111 13.16 -13.41 -2.75
N ASN A 112 12.37 -13.39 -1.66
CA ASN A 112 12.86 -12.96 -0.34
C ASN A 112 14.04 -13.83 0.13
N LYS A 113 15.07 -13.19 0.67
CA LYS A 113 16.30 -13.86 1.16
C LYS A 113 16.05 -14.97 2.18
N TRP A 114 14.92 -14.91 2.90
CA TRP A 114 14.57 -15.96 3.87
C TRP A 114 14.02 -17.23 3.21
N MET A 115 13.32 -17.07 2.07
CA MET A 115 12.79 -18.20 1.28
C MET A 115 13.79 -18.60 0.19
N ASP A 116 14.22 -17.66 -0.62
CA ASP A 116 15.09 -17.79 -1.79
C ASP A 116 14.63 -18.88 -2.79
N ARG A 117 13.31 -18.93 -3.04
CA ARG A 117 12.77 -19.85 -4.04
C ARG A 117 13.36 -19.63 -5.43
N GLU A 118 13.61 -18.37 -5.75
CA GLU A 118 14.13 -17.96 -7.05
C GLU A 118 15.66 -18.06 -7.15
N ARG A 119 16.32 -18.52 -6.08
CA ARG A 119 17.75 -18.86 -6.03
C ARG A 119 18.67 -17.69 -6.38
N ILE A 120 18.26 -16.48 -6.06
CA ILE A 120 19.05 -15.28 -6.35
C ILE A 120 20.11 -15.00 -5.27
N TYR A 121 19.95 -15.56 -4.08
CA TYR A 121 20.91 -15.47 -2.98
C TYR A 121 21.78 -16.73 -2.83
N GLU A 122 21.41 -17.82 -3.51
CA GLU A 122 22.17 -19.08 -3.44
C GLU A 122 23.62 -18.88 -3.91
N GLY A 123 24.56 -19.17 -3.02
CA GLY A 123 26.00 -19.04 -3.29
C GLY A 123 26.58 -17.64 -3.14
N GLU A 124 25.78 -16.64 -2.73
CA GLU A 124 26.28 -15.31 -2.40
C GLU A 124 26.90 -15.31 -1.00
N GLU A 125 28.15 -14.79 -0.85
CA GLU A 125 28.94 -14.90 0.39
C GLU A 125 28.31 -14.20 1.60
N ASP A 126 27.55 -13.13 1.39
CA ASP A 126 26.97 -12.29 2.43
C ASP A 126 25.60 -12.77 2.90
N TYR A 127 25.09 -13.90 2.40
CA TYR A 127 23.74 -14.38 2.66
C TYR A 127 23.71 -15.84 3.12
N GLU A 128 22.88 -16.09 4.13
CA GLU A 128 22.58 -17.46 4.57
C GLU A 128 21.61 -18.15 3.59
N PRO A 129 21.68 -19.47 3.46
CA PRO A 129 20.77 -20.20 2.57
C PRO A 129 19.31 -20.02 2.99
N GLY A 130 18.44 -19.70 2.02
CA GLY A 130 16.99 -19.58 2.25
C GLY A 130 16.33 -20.91 2.66
N ALA A 131 15.13 -20.83 3.20
CA ALA A 131 14.37 -21.98 3.68
C ALA A 131 13.96 -22.96 2.57
N TYR A 132 13.82 -22.48 1.33
CA TYR A 132 13.61 -23.31 0.15
C TYR A 132 14.85 -24.13 -0.22
N ILE A 133 16.03 -23.53 -0.03
CA ILE A 133 17.32 -24.10 -0.44
C ILE A 133 17.75 -25.22 0.53
N SER A 134 17.59 -25.02 1.86
CA SER A 134 18.13 -25.93 2.87
C SER A 134 17.17 -26.16 4.02
N ALA A 135 17.08 -27.43 4.47
CA ALA A 135 16.39 -27.79 5.71
C ALA A 135 17.04 -27.16 6.95
N ASP A 136 18.36 -26.91 6.89
CA ASP A 136 19.14 -26.32 7.99
C ASP A 136 19.19 -24.79 7.91
N SER A 137 18.39 -24.17 7.03
CA SER A 137 18.30 -22.72 6.91
C SER A 137 17.96 -22.07 8.25
N PRO A 138 18.64 -20.97 8.64
CA PRO A 138 18.29 -20.21 9.84
C PRO A 138 16.91 -19.57 9.77
N TYR A 139 16.31 -19.54 8.58
CA TYR A 139 14.97 -19.01 8.29
C TYR A 139 13.90 -20.10 8.18
N ARG A 140 14.25 -21.37 8.44
CA ARG A 140 13.35 -22.52 8.29
C ARG A 140 12.01 -22.33 9.02
N SER A 141 12.04 -21.79 10.25
CA SER A 141 10.85 -21.56 11.07
C SER A 141 10.00 -20.37 10.61
N TYR A 142 10.50 -19.52 9.71
CA TYR A 142 9.76 -18.36 9.19
C TYR A 142 8.60 -18.77 8.29
N PHE A 143 8.61 -20.01 7.81
CA PHE A 143 7.62 -20.56 6.90
C PHE A 143 7.11 -21.91 7.41
N ARG A 144 5.86 -22.19 7.10
CA ARG A 144 5.24 -23.49 7.33
C ARG A 144 5.43 -24.37 6.10
N PHE A 145 6.07 -25.51 6.28
CA PHE A 145 6.20 -26.51 5.22
C PHE A 145 5.25 -27.67 5.49
N PHE A 146 4.57 -28.17 4.46
CA PHE A 146 3.66 -29.30 4.57
C PHE A 146 4.37 -30.65 4.49
N LYS A 147 5.61 -30.65 3.97
CA LYS A 147 6.48 -31.83 3.91
C LYS A 147 7.84 -31.43 4.48
N GLU A 148 8.21 -32.06 5.57
CA GLU A 148 9.37 -31.67 6.38
C GLU A 148 10.49 -32.72 6.43
N GLY A 149 10.32 -33.88 5.77
CA GLY A 149 11.38 -34.89 5.66
C GLY A 149 12.59 -34.35 4.88
N PRO A 150 13.82 -34.73 5.26
CA PRO A 150 15.05 -34.25 4.62
C PRO A 150 15.12 -34.56 3.12
N GLU A 151 14.39 -35.58 2.67
CA GLU A 151 14.24 -35.93 1.25
C GLU A 151 13.54 -34.89 0.41
N ASN A 152 12.84 -33.92 1.03
CA ASN A 152 12.17 -32.83 0.32
C ASN A 152 13.12 -31.67 0.00
N TRP A 153 14.34 -31.66 0.53
CA TRP A 153 15.38 -30.68 0.22
C TRP A 153 16.49 -31.32 -0.63
N PRO A 154 17.23 -30.51 -1.40
CA PRO A 154 17.05 -29.05 -1.59
C PRO A 154 15.81 -28.72 -2.41
N TYR A 155 15.43 -27.44 -2.35
CA TYR A 155 14.35 -26.85 -3.16
C TYR A 155 12.94 -27.32 -2.78
N ASN A 156 12.62 -27.22 -1.49
CA ASN A 156 11.31 -27.64 -0.99
C ASN A 156 10.20 -26.64 -1.36
N ALA A 157 9.38 -26.98 -2.35
CA ALA A 157 8.26 -26.19 -2.81
C ALA A 157 6.95 -26.42 -2.04
N ASN A 158 6.97 -27.26 -0.98
CA ASN A 158 5.75 -27.62 -0.24
C ASN A 158 5.54 -26.69 0.98
N TYR A 159 5.51 -25.39 0.75
CA TYR A 159 5.27 -24.38 1.79
C TYR A 159 3.91 -23.70 1.64
N ASP A 160 3.48 -23.06 2.72
CA ASP A 160 2.24 -22.29 2.78
C ASP A 160 2.39 -20.95 2.06
N GLY A 161 1.49 -20.66 1.15
CA GLY A 161 1.39 -19.39 0.44
C GLY A 161 0.10 -18.67 0.83
N TRP A 162 0.14 -17.35 0.89
CA TRP A 162 -1.06 -16.55 1.12
C TRP A 162 -2.08 -16.81 0.01
N TRP A 163 -3.27 -17.27 0.40
CA TRP A 163 -4.32 -17.77 -0.51
C TRP A 163 -3.85 -18.83 -1.51
N GLY A 164 -2.79 -19.59 -1.15
CA GLY A 164 -2.22 -20.64 -2.01
C GLY A 164 -1.27 -20.13 -3.11
N HIS A 165 -0.95 -18.83 -3.12
CA HIS A 165 0.01 -18.28 -4.06
C HIS A 165 1.45 -18.64 -3.66
N ASP A 166 2.13 -19.44 -4.45
CA ASP A 166 3.50 -19.87 -4.19
C ASP A 166 4.54 -18.73 -4.37
N THR A 167 4.17 -17.66 -5.06
CA THR A 167 4.97 -16.42 -5.19
C THR A 167 4.86 -15.51 -3.97
N LEU A 168 3.91 -15.78 -3.06
CA LEU A 168 3.65 -15.01 -1.84
C LEU A 168 3.71 -15.92 -0.60
N PRO A 169 4.92 -16.40 -0.19
CA PRO A 169 5.08 -17.24 0.99
C PRO A 169 4.47 -16.61 2.24
N LYS A 170 3.56 -17.32 2.90
CA LYS A 170 2.93 -16.88 4.15
C LYS A 170 3.94 -16.91 5.29
N LEU A 171 4.03 -15.83 6.05
CA LEU A 171 4.93 -15.73 7.21
C LEU A 171 4.33 -16.43 8.43
N ASN A 172 5.16 -17.27 9.08
CA ASN A 172 4.75 -18.19 10.14
C ASN A 172 5.13 -17.67 11.54
N TYR A 173 4.40 -16.68 12.01
CA TYR A 173 4.69 -15.99 13.25
C TYR A 173 4.51 -16.85 14.51
N GLU A 174 3.42 -17.65 14.59
CA GLU A 174 3.08 -18.42 15.78
C GLU A 174 4.15 -19.46 16.13
N ASP A 175 4.91 -19.94 15.15
CA ASP A 175 5.97 -20.93 15.37
C ASP A 175 7.37 -20.31 15.31
N SER A 176 7.50 -18.99 15.17
CA SER A 176 8.79 -18.32 15.01
C SER A 176 8.88 -16.98 15.76
N VAL A 177 9.25 -17.04 17.02
CA VAL A 177 9.58 -15.84 17.83
C VAL A 177 10.70 -15.02 17.19
N LYS A 178 11.61 -15.66 16.46
CA LYS A 178 12.70 -14.97 15.75
C LYS A 178 12.15 -14.08 14.63
N LEU A 179 11.18 -14.59 13.85
CA LEU A 179 10.48 -13.81 12.82
C LEU A 179 9.68 -12.66 13.45
N GLU A 180 8.88 -12.94 14.49
CA GLU A 180 8.10 -11.93 15.19
C GLU A 180 9.01 -10.76 15.63
N ASN A 181 10.09 -11.07 16.34
CA ASN A 181 11.04 -10.07 16.81
C ASN A 181 11.68 -9.27 15.68
N TYR A 182 11.95 -9.92 14.54
CA TYR A 182 12.53 -9.25 13.39
C TYR A 182 11.55 -8.24 12.75
N ILE A 183 10.30 -8.64 12.58
CA ILE A 183 9.29 -7.72 12.01
C ILE A 183 8.97 -6.57 12.99
N LEU A 184 8.93 -6.82 14.29
CA LEU A 184 8.82 -5.75 15.29
C LEU A 184 10.02 -4.79 15.24
N TYR A 185 11.23 -5.33 15.00
CA TYR A 185 12.41 -4.50 14.76
C TYR A 185 12.27 -3.65 13.49
N ILE A 186 11.78 -4.21 12.37
CA ILE A 186 11.52 -3.47 11.13
C ILE A 186 10.50 -2.36 11.37
N GLY A 187 9.42 -2.65 12.08
CA GLY A 187 8.43 -1.64 12.47
C GLY A 187 9.04 -0.44 13.19
N ARG A 188 9.96 -0.68 14.11
CA ARG A 188 10.70 0.34 14.86
C ARG A 188 11.76 1.06 14.01
N LYS A 189 12.54 0.30 13.24
CA LYS A 189 13.68 0.78 12.46
C LYS A 189 13.31 1.97 11.60
N TRP A 190 12.27 1.84 10.80
CA TRP A 190 11.91 2.84 9.80
C TRP A 190 11.30 4.11 10.39
N VAL A 191 10.67 4.03 11.58
CA VAL A 191 10.15 5.22 12.28
C VAL A 191 11.18 5.89 13.20
N SER A 192 12.39 5.33 13.29
CA SER A 192 13.51 5.82 14.10
C SER A 192 14.58 6.52 13.25
N PRO A 193 15.45 7.34 13.83
CA PRO A 193 16.63 7.84 13.13
C PRO A 193 17.48 6.69 12.54
N PRO A 194 18.05 6.85 11.35
CA PRO A 194 18.05 8.07 10.54
C PRO A 194 16.86 8.20 9.58
N TYR A 195 15.97 7.20 9.50
CA TYR A 195 14.88 7.16 8.52
C TYR A 195 13.74 8.11 8.88
N ASN A 196 13.31 8.13 10.16
CA ASN A 196 12.30 9.05 10.69
C ASN A 196 10.97 9.09 9.92
N VAL A 197 10.51 7.95 9.41
CA VAL A 197 9.21 7.85 8.76
C VAL A 197 8.08 8.11 9.78
N ASP A 198 6.99 8.71 9.34
CA ASP A 198 5.91 9.19 10.21
C ASP A 198 4.78 8.17 10.42
N GLY A 199 4.87 7.01 9.83
CA GLY A 199 3.88 5.96 10.04
C GLY A 199 3.94 4.79 9.07
N TRP A 200 3.04 3.85 9.32
CA TRP A 200 2.85 2.62 8.55
C TRP A 200 1.41 2.52 8.03
N ARG A 201 1.26 2.16 6.77
CA ARG A 201 0.05 1.50 6.25
C ARG A 201 0.33 0.00 6.25
N LEU A 202 -0.58 -0.78 6.78
CA LEU A 202 -0.41 -2.22 6.96
C LEU A 202 -1.25 -2.98 5.95
N ASP A 203 -0.58 -3.68 5.04
CA ASP A 203 -1.18 -4.50 4.00
C ASP A 203 -1.89 -5.72 4.60
N VAL A 204 -3.11 -5.98 4.15
CA VAL A 204 -3.97 -7.11 4.57
C VAL A 204 -3.84 -7.45 6.06
N ALA A 205 -3.92 -6.42 6.90
CA ALA A 205 -3.53 -6.51 8.31
C ALA A 205 -4.31 -7.55 9.12
N ALA A 206 -5.59 -7.79 8.78
CA ALA A 206 -6.40 -8.80 9.45
C ALA A 206 -6.01 -10.25 9.09
N ASP A 207 -5.28 -10.46 8.00
CA ASP A 207 -4.86 -11.79 7.55
C ASP A 207 -3.57 -12.27 8.23
N LEU A 208 -2.84 -11.38 8.95
CA LEU A 208 -1.57 -11.73 9.58
C LEU A 208 -1.77 -12.77 10.68
N GLY A 209 -0.91 -13.79 10.67
CA GLY A 209 -1.03 -14.93 11.58
C GLY A 209 -2.00 -16.00 11.08
N ARG A 210 -2.30 -16.98 11.92
CA ARG A 210 -3.22 -18.09 11.62
C ARG A 210 -4.46 -18.09 12.49
N SER A 211 -4.42 -17.37 13.60
CA SER A 211 -5.56 -17.20 14.51
C SER A 211 -5.86 -15.74 14.77
N ASN A 212 -7.13 -15.47 15.07
CA ASN A 212 -7.57 -14.12 15.42
C ASN A 212 -6.90 -13.62 16.70
N GLU A 213 -6.74 -14.48 17.67
CA GLU A 213 -6.10 -14.17 18.95
C GLU A 213 -4.65 -13.74 18.73
N TYR A 214 -3.90 -14.47 17.88
CA TYR A 214 -2.53 -14.10 17.57
C TYR A 214 -2.45 -12.80 16.76
N ASN A 215 -3.36 -12.59 15.82
CA ASN A 215 -3.43 -11.35 15.04
C ASN A 215 -3.52 -10.12 15.96
N HIS A 216 -4.45 -10.13 16.91
CA HIS A 216 -4.60 -9.06 17.90
C HIS A 216 -3.35 -8.90 18.78
N GLU A 217 -2.80 -10.01 19.29
CA GLU A 217 -1.57 -9.98 20.11
C GLU A 217 -0.40 -9.36 19.33
N PHE A 218 -0.23 -9.75 18.07
CA PHE A 218 0.82 -9.20 17.22
C PHE A 218 0.68 -7.70 17.01
N TRP A 219 -0.51 -7.21 16.67
CA TRP A 219 -0.72 -5.78 16.42
C TRP A 219 -0.57 -4.94 17.69
N GLN A 220 -0.90 -5.49 18.86
CA GLN A 220 -0.59 -4.85 20.16
C GLN A 220 0.92 -4.75 20.39
N LYS A 221 1.68 -5.80 20.09
CA LYS A 221 3.15 -5.77 20.15
C LYS A 221 3.74 -4.81 19.15
N PHE A 222 3.24 -4.81 17.91
CA PHE A 222 3.68 -3.92 16.85
C PHE A 222 3.44 -2.45 17.22
N ARG A 223 2.23 -2.13 17.72
CA ARG A 223 1.92 -0.79 18.21
C ARG A 223 2.91 -0.35 19.29
N ARG A 224 3.15 -1.18 20.31
CA ARG A 224 4.12 -0.86 21.36
C ARG A 224 5.51 -0.57 20.76
N ALA A 225 6.00 -1.45 19.89
CA ALA A 225 7.30 -1.30 19.27
C ALA A 225 7.43 0.01 18.46
N VAL A 226 6.41 0.36 17.69
CA VAL A 226 6.38 1.58 16.87
C VAL A 226 6.23 2.83 17.75
N LYS A 227 5.27 2.84 18.68
CA LYS A 227 4.98 4.02 19.52
C LYS A 227 6.07 4.31 20.54
N ASP A 228 6.78 3.30 21.02
CA ASP A 228 7.95 3.47 21.90
C ASP A 228 9.11 4.15 21.14
N ALA A 229 9.25 3.86 19.85
CA ALA A 229 10.27 4.49 19.00
C ALA A 229 9.87 5.88 18.51
N ASN A 230 8.61 6.05 18.11
CA ASN A 230 8.03 7.30 17.65
C ASN A 230 6.56 7.38 18.08
N PRO A 231 6.23 8.07 19.18
CA PRO A 231 4.85 8.13 19.69
C PRO A 231 3.87 8.82 18.74
N ASN A 232 4.37 9.60 17.76
CA ASN A 232 3.57 10.30 16.77
C ASN A 232 3.40 9.50 15.46
N ALA A 233 4.05 8.34 15.33
CA ALA A 233 3.91 7.53 14.12
C ALA A 233 2.49 6.98 13.99
N LEU A 234 1.87 7.19 12.83
CA LEU A 234 0.54 6.67 12.50
C LEU A 234 0.63 5.16 12.20
N ILE A 235 -0.37 4.42 12.66
CA ILE A 235 -0.59 3.01 12.30
C ILE A 235 -1.96 2.92 11.62
N LEU A 236 -1.95 2.86 10.29
CA LEU A 236 -3.12 2.79 9.43
C LEU A 236 -3.18 1.40 8.79
N ALA A 237 -4.31 0.71 8.89
CA ALA A 237 -4.45 -0.64 8.34
C ALA A 237 -5.35 -0.67 7.10
N GLU A 238 -4.99 -1.53 6.15
CA GLU A 238 -5.93 -1.98 5.15
C GLU A 238 -6.84 -3.04 5.77
N HIS A 239 -8.15 -2.76 5.75
CA HIS A 239 -9.15 -3.68 6.23
C HIS A 239 -10.49 -3.42 5.53
N TYR A 240 -11.14 -4.49 5.10
CA TYR A 240 -12.51 -4.47 4.59
C TYR A 240 -13.46 -4.94 5.69
N GLY A 241 -14.62 -4.31 5.80
CA GLY A 241 -15.62 -4.63 6.83
C GLY A 241 -15.41 -3.86 8.14
N ASP A 242 -15.96 -4.39 9.23
CA ASP A 242 -15.96 -3.73 10.54
C ASP A 242 -14.58 -3.76 11.21
N PRO A 243 -13.90 -2.61 11.40
CA PRO A 243 -12.59 -2.55 12.02
C PRO A 243 -12.63 -2.39 13.55
N SER A 244 -13.81 -2.37 14.16
CA SER A 244 -14.01 -1.97 15.58
C SER A 244 -13.17 -2.79 16.55
N ASP A 245 -12.89 -4.06 16.25
CA ASP A 245 -12.11 -4.93 17.12
C ASP A 245 -10.64 -4.52 17.23
N TRP A 246 -10.07 -3.88 16.21
CA TRP A 246 -8.68 -3.40 16.18
C TRP A 246 -8.52 -1.92 16.53
N LEU A 247 -9.64 -1.15 16.62
CA LEU A 247 -9.60 0.30 16.87
C LEU A 247 -9.92 0.67 18.33
N LYS A 248 -9.55 -0.20 19.28
CA LYS A 248 -9.78 0.02 20.72
C LYS A 248 -8.69 0.89 21.39
N GLY A 249 -7.67 1.32 20.64
CA GLY A 249 -6.60 2.22 21.08
C GLY A 249 -5.28 1.51 21.40
N ASP A 250 -5.22 0.20 21.27
CA ASP A 250 -4.06 -0.63 21.58
C ASP A 250 -3.46 -1.38 20.37
N GLU A 251 -4.07 -1.24 19.19
CA GLU A 251 -3.63 -1.84 17.93
C GLU A 251 -3.48 -0.77 16.84
N TRP A 252 -4.39 -0.71 15.86
CA TRP A 252 -4.34 0.31 14.80
C TRP A 252 -4.88 1.66 15.29
N ASP A 253 -4.38 2.75 14.71
CA ASP A 253 -4.94 4.08 14.93
C ASP A 253 -6.20 4.30 14.07
N THR A 254 -6.17 3.80 12.82
CA THR A 254 -7.23 3.98 11.83
C THR A 254 -7.11 2.99 10.69
N VAL A 255 -8.00 3.11 9.71
CA VAL A 255 -8.05 2.25 8.51
C VAL A 255 -8.18 3.06 7.22
N MET A 256 -7.87 2.41 6.09
CA MET A 256 -8.35 2.84 4.78
C MET A 256 -9.87 2.77 4.79
N ASN A 257 -10.52 3.90 4.53
CA ASN A 257 -11.97 4.05 4.81
C ASN A 257 -12.83 3.57 3.64
N TYR A 258 -12.81 2.26 3.39
CA TYR A 258 -13.57 1.65 2.31
C TYR A 258 -15.08 1.73 2.56
N ASP A 259 -15.53 1.18 3.69
CA ASP A 259 -16.96 1.00 3.96
C ASP A 259 -17.67 2.29 4.39
N ALA A 260 -16.97 3.17 5.14
CA ALA A 260 -17.55 4.43 5.61
C ALA A 260 -17.25 5.63 4.70
N PHE A 261 -16.66 5.42 3.52
CA PHE A 261 -16.44 6.49 2.55
C PHE A 261 -16.39 6.00 1.11
N MET A 262 -15.34 5.27 0.71
CA MET A 262 -15.05 5.00 -0.70
C MET A 262 -16.20 4.29 -1.42
N GLU A 263 -16.69 3.19 -0.87
CA GLU A 263 -17.73 2.39 -1.51
C GLU A 263 -19.07 3.12 -1.58
N PRO A 264 -19.60 3.69 -0.47
CA PRO A 264 -20.85 4.45 -0.53
C PRO A 264 -20.80 5.65 -1.49
N VAL A 265 -19.72 6.42 -1.49
CA VAL A 265 -19.55 7.55 -2.43
C VAL A 265 -19.49 7.04 -3.87
N THR A 266 -18.80 5.94 -4.11
CA THR A 266 -18.70 5.34 -5.44
C THR A 266 -20.07 4.99 -6.01
N TRP A 267 -20.83 4.11 -5.35
CA TRP A 267 -22.10 3.67 -5.92
C TRP A 267 -23.18 4.76 -5.87
N PHE A 268 -23.14 5.67 -4.88
CA PHE A 268 -24.09 6.78 -4.80
C PHE A 268 -23.95 7.75 -5.98
N LEU A 269 -22.71 8.10 -6.36
CA LEU A 269 -22.45 9.07 -7.41
C LEU A 269 -22.34 8.46 -8.81
N THR A 270 -21.95 7.19 -8.90
CA THR A 270 -21.68 6.56 -10.20
C THR A 270 -22.57 5.36 -10.52
N GLY A 271 -23.26 4.78 -9.55
CA GLY A 271 -23.99 3.53 -9.74
C GLY A 271 -23.09 2.35 -10.10
N MET A 272 -21.80 2.42 -9.74
CA MET A 272 -20.82 1.38 -10.04
C MET A 272 -20.23 0.80 -8.76
N GLU A 273 -19.77 -0.42 -8.85
CA GLU A 273 -18.92 -1.04 -7.84
C GLU A 273 -17.46 -0.54 -8.00
N LYS A 274 -16.64 -0.62 -6.95
CA LYS A 274 -15.28 -0.04 -6.88
C LYS A 274 -14.27 -0.53 -7.93
N HIS A 275 -14.45 -1.75 -8.44
CA HIS A 275 -13.59 -2.29 -9.52
C HIS A 275 -14.15 -2.07 -10.93
N SER A 276 -15.35 -1.53 -11.06
CA SER A 276 -16.13 -1.48 -12.30
C SER A 276 -16.55 -2.88 -12.82
N ASP A 277 -16.56 -3.89 -11.94
CA ASP A 277 -16.97 -5.25 -12.30
C ASP A 277 -18.49 -5.39 -12.36
N GLU A 278 -19.24 -4.53 -11.67
CA GLU A 278 -20.70 -4.55 -11.60
C GLU A 278 -21.29 -3.14 -11.65
N ALA A 279 -22.45 -3.02 -12.29
CA ALA A 279 -23.33 -1.86 -12.15
C ALA A 279 -24.25 -2.04 -10.93
N ARG A 280 -24.43 -0.98 -10.17
CA ARG A 280 -25.31 -0.89 -8.98
C ARG A 280 -26.30 0.24 -9.19
N GLU A 281 -27.03 0.19 -10.30
CA GLU A 281 -27.94 1.26 -10.73
C GLU A 281 -29.02 1.58 -9.67
N GLU A 282 -29.44 0.59 -8.88
CA GLU A 282 -30.40 0.75 -7.78
C GLU A 282 -29.89 1.63 -6.64
N LEU A 283 -28.57 1.83 -6.55
CA LEU A 283 -27.90 2.64 -5.54
C LEU A 283 -27.56 4.06 -6.03
N LEU A 284 -27.61 4.29 -7.33
CA LEU A 284 -27.32 5.61 -7.93
C LEU A 284 -28.32 6.67 -7.41
N GLY A 285 -27.80 7.67 -6.71
CA GLY A 285 -28.60 8.73 -6.10
C GLY A 285 -29.56 8.28 -4.99
N ASN A 286 -29.43 7.05 -4.50
CA ASN A 286 -30.28 6.53 -3.45
C ASN A 286 -29.82 7.03 -2.07
N ILE A 287 -30.41 8.14 -1.65
CA ILE A 287 -30.02 8.88 -0.44
C ILE A 287 -30.22 8.07 0.84
N ASP A 288 -31.29 7.27 0.93
CA ASP A 288 -31.59 6.47 2.13
C ASP A 288 -30.53 5.38 2.33
N ASN A 289 -30.16 4.67 1.27
CA ASN A 289 -29.09 3.69 1.31
C ASN A 289 -27.74 4.34 1.62
N PHE A 290 -27.45 5.51 1.01
CA PHE A 290 -26.19 6.23 1.24
C PHE A 290 -26.07 6.66 2.71
N ILE A 291 -27.06 7.36 3.25
CA ILE A 291 -27.04 7.82 4.64
C ILE A 291 -27.01 6.62 5.60
N GLY A 292 -27.81 5.59 5.34
CA GLY A 292 -27.86 4.38 6.17
C GLY A 292 -26.51 3.67 6.22
N SER A 293 -25.86 3.47 5.08
CA SER A 293 -24.53 2.86 4.97
C SER A 293 -23.47 3.69 5.68
N MET A 294 -23.41 4.99 5.41
CA MET A 294 -22.45 5.89 6.06
C MET A 294 -22.60 5.93 7.57
N ALA A 295 -23.83 6.06 8.07
CA ALA A 295 -24.11 6.09 9.51
C ALA A 295 -23.72 4.78 10.18
N HIS A 296 -24.05 3.64 9.56
CA HIS A 296 -23.69 2.32 10.07
C HIS A 296 -22.18 2.14 10.20
N HIS A 297 -21.44 2.35 9.10
CA HIS A 297 -20.00 2.09 9.08
C HIS A 297 -19.20 3.13 9.88
N MET A 298 -19.61 4.40 9.89
CA MET A 298 -18.99 5.42 10.75
C MET A 298 -19.18 5.09 12.24
N SER A 299 -20.28 4.46 12.64
CA SER A 299 -20.52 4.08 14.03
C SER A 299 -19.61 2.95 14.55
N ASN A 300 -18.93 2.24 13.64
CA ASN A 300 -17.98 1.18 13.98
C ASN A 300 -16.58 1.74 14.38
N MET A 301 -16.39 3.05 14.27
CA MET A 301 -15.12 3.70 14.62
C MET A 301 -15.29 4.73 15.73
N LEU A 302 -14.35 4.74 16.67
CA LEU A 302 -14.24 5.85 17.61
C LEU A 302 -13.87 7.14 16.88
N THR A 303 -14.34 8.27 17.39
CA THR A 303 -14.13 9.59 16.76
C THR A 303 -12.67 9.86 16.39
N PRO A 304 -11.66 9.61 17.24
CA PRO A 304 -10.27 9.84 16.84
C PRO A 304 -9.82 9.01 15.63
N SER A 305 -10.25 7.75 15.55
CA SER A 305 -9.94 6.87 14.41
C SER A 305 -10.65 7.31 13.14
N LEU A 306 -11.92 7.71 13.27
CA LEU A 306 -12.73 8.18 12.13
C LEU A 306 -12.17 9.50 11.56
N GLN A 307 -11.73 10.43 12.41
CA GLN A 307 -11.21 11.73 11.98
C GLN A 307 -9.91 11.64 11.17
N VAL A 308 -9.17 10.53 11.28
CA VAL A 308 -7.94 10.28 10.52
C VAL A 308 -8.08 9.08 9.56
N ALA A 309 -9.29 8.56 9.38
CA ALA A 309 -9.55 7.49 8.43
C ALA A 309 -9.25 7.96 6.99
N MET A 310 -8.62 7.10 6.20
CA MET A 310 -8.11 7.43 4.88
C MET A 310 -9.25 7.47 3.84
N ASN A 311 -9.79 8.67 3.59
CA ASN A 311 -10.87 8.88 2.64
C ASN A 311 -10.31 9.03 1.22
N GLU A 312 -10.37 7.99 0.44
CA GLU A 312 -9.90 7.97 -0.95
C GLU A 312 -11.04 7.71 -1.94
N LEU A 313 -10.92 8.22 -3.15
CA LEU A 313 -11.84 7.94 -4.26
C LEU A 313 -11.30 6.83 -5.16
N SER A 314 -10.00 6.76 -5.30
CA SER A 314 -9.27 5.75 -6.05
C SER A 314 -8.05 5.30 -5.27
N ASN A 315 -7.55 4.09 -5.59
CA ASN A 315 -6.27 3.60 -5.11
C ASN A 315 -5.63 2.63 -6.13
N HIS A 316 -4.55 1.98 -5.72
CA HIS A 316 -3.77 1.10 -6.57
C HIS A 316 -4.44 -0.26 -6.89
N ASP A 317 -5.54 -0.61 -6.25
CA ASP A 317 -6.30 -1.86 -6.49
C ASP A 317 -7.56 -1.63 -7.31
N HIS A 318 -8.24 -0.51 -7.10
CA HIS A 318 -9.56 -0.25 -7.65
C HIS A 318 -9.48 0.52 -8.97
N SER A 319 -10.56 0.53 -9.74
CA SER A 319 -10.67 1.41 -10.89
C SER A 319 -10.60 2.88 -10.45
N ARG A 320 -10.12 3.77 -11.33
CA ARG A 320 -10.11 5.20 -11.06
C ARG A 320 -11.54 5.73 -10.95
N PHE A 321 -11.80 6.61 -9.98
CA PHE A 321 -13.14 7.17 -9.79
C PHE A 321 -13.67 7.85 -11.06
N LEU A 322 -12.82 8.60 -11.75
CA LEU A 322 -13.21 9.25 -13.00
C LEU A 322 -13.66 8.23 -14.06
N THR A 323 -13.00 7.07 -14.16
CA THR A 323 -13.42 5.97 -15.03
C THR A 323 -14.80 5.43 -14.65
N ARG A 324 -15.08 5.23 -13.35
CA ARG A 324 -16.40 4.74 -12.89
C ARG A 324 -17.55 5.65 -13.33
N THR A 325 -17.30 6.94 -13.56
CA THR A 325 -18.32 7.89 -14.05
C THR A 325 -18.80 7.60 -15.48
N ASN A 326 -18.13 6.74 -16.24
CA ASN A 326 -18.54 6.35 -17.57
C ASN A 326 -19.54 5.17 -17.60
N HIS A 327 -19.80 4.55 -16.44
CA HIS A 327 -20.70 3.41 -16.24
C HIS A 327 -20.36 2.16 -17.07
N MET A 328 -19.12 2.02 -17.54
CA MET A 328 -18.69 0.80 -18.27
C MET A 328 -18.36 -0.31 -17.30
N VAL A 329 -19.02 -1.45 -17.44
CA VAL A 329 -18.75 -2.67 -16.68
C VAL A 329 -17.70 -3.49 -17.39
N GLY A 330 -16.60 -3.80 -16.69
CA GLY A 330 -15.54 -4.68 -17.18
C GLY A 330 -14.13 -4.19 -16.84
N ARG A 331 -13.17 -4.90 -17.39
CA ARG A 331 -11.74 -4.70 -17.15
C ARG A 331 -10.99 -4.46 -18.45
N VAL A 332 -9.76 -3.96 -18.35
CA VAL A 332 -8.90 -3.61 -19.49
C VAL A 332 -8.69 -4.76 -20.48
N GLU A 333 -8.62 -6.01 -20.00
CA GLU A 333 -8.41 -7.19 -20.83
C GLU A 333 -9.54 -7.42 -21.85
N HIS A 334 -10.75 -6.96 -21.51
CA HIS A 334 -11.94 -7.15 -22.36
C HIS A 334 -12.33 -5.89 -23.11
N LEU A 335 -12.16 -4.71 -22.48
CA LEU A 335 -12.63 -3.44 -23.01
C LEU A 335 -11.54 -2.66 -23.77
N GLY A 336 -10.27 -2.96 -23.46
CA GLY A 336 -9.13 -2.18 -23.93
C GLY A 336 -8.89 -0.92 -23.09
N PRO A 337 -7.65 -0.38 -23.10
CA PRO A 337 -7.27 0.74 -22.23
C PRO A 337 -7.96 2.06 -22.58
N GLU A 338 -8.39 2.26 -23.82
CA GLU A 338 -9.02 3.49 -24.28
C GLU A 338 -10.41 3.67 -23.68
N ALA A 339 -11.15 2.57 -23.49
CA ALA A 339 -12.49 2.59 -22.91
C ALA A 339 -12.55 3.26 -21.52
N ALA A 340 -11.48 3.16 -20.74
CA ALA A 340 -11.41 3.80 -19.43
C ALA A 340 -11.51 5.35 -19.49
N ASN A 341 -11.19 5.96 -20.65
CA ASN A 341 -11.18 7.41 -20.85
C ASN A 341 -12.45 7.90 -21.55
N GLU A 342 -13.24 7.00 -22.13
CA GLU A 342 -14.43 7.38 -22.91
C GLU A 342 -15.60 7.72 -22.00
N TYR A 343 -16.38 8.73 -22.37
CA TYR A 343 -17.64 9.14 -21.71
C TYR A 343 -17.52 9.50 -20.22
N VAL A 344 -16.32 9.79 -19.72
CA VAL A 344 -16.12 10.18 -18.33
C VAL A 344 -16.78 11.51 -17.99
N ASN A 345 -17.29 11.63 -16.76
CA ASN A 345 -18.01 12.81 -16.29
C ASN A 345 -17.22 13.57 -15.22
N LYS A 346 -16.53 14.63 -15.62
CA LYS A 346 -15.74 15.47 -14.69
C LYS A 346 -16.60 16.28 -13.72
N ALA A 347 -17.91 16.48 -13.99
CA ALA A 347 -18.79 17.13 -13.01
C ALA A 347 -19.02 16.22 -11.81
N VAL A 348 -19.31 14.93 -12.06
CA VAL A 348 -19.44 13.92 -10.99
C VAL A 348 -18.13 13.76 -10.22
N MET A 349 -16.97 13.81 -10.91
CA MET A 349 -15.67 13.81 -10.23
C MET A 349 -15.53 14.99 -9.27
N ARG A 350 -15.93 16.21 -9.67
CA ARG A 350 -15.88 17.38 -8.79
C ARG A 350 -16.82 17.25 -7.58
N GLU A 351 -18.01 16.66 -7.76
CA GLU A 351 -18.92 16.35 -6.64
C GLU A 351 -18.27 15.41 -5.64
N ALA A 352 -17.63 14.34 -6.13
CA ALA A 352 -16.90 13.40 -5.29
C ALA A 352 -15.74 14.07 -4.53
N VAL A 353 -14.99 14.96 -5.18
CA VAL A 353 -13.91 15.74 -4.53
C VAL A 353 -14.45 16.64 -3.43
N VAL A 354 -15.61 17.30 -3.65
CA VAL A 354 -16.25 18.10 -2.59
C VAL A 354 -16.61 17.20 -1.40
N MET A 355 -17.21 16.03 -1.64
CA MET A 355 -17.50 15.08 -0.57
C MET A 355 -16.21 14.64 0.14
N GLN A 356 -15.17 14.28 -0.59
CA GLN A 356 -13.89 13.86 -0.03
C GLN A 356 -13.27 14.91 0.89
N MET A 357 -13.31 16.18 0.48
CA MET A 357 -12.68 17.27 1.24
C MET A 357 -13.56 17.81 2.39
N THR A 358 -14.82 17.41 2.46
CA THR A 358 -15.75 17.90 3.49
C THR A 358 -16.32 16.81 4.40
N TRP A 359 -16.10 15.55 4.08
CA TRP A 359 -16.53 14.44 4.94
C TRP A 359 -15.55 14.20 6.08
N VAL A 360 -16.04 13.58 7.18
CA VAL A 360 -15.18 13.23 8.33
C VAL A 360 -14.12 12.21 7.90
N GLY A 361 -12.85 12.49 8.15
CA GLY A 361 -11.71 11.66 7.79
C GLY A 361 -10.57 12.48 7.16
N ALA A 362 -9.51 11.81 6.74
CA ALA A 362 -8.36 12.39 6.08
C ALA A 362 -8.49 12.25 4.55
N PRO A 363 -8.77 13.34 3.82
CA PRO A 363 -8.82 13.29 2.36
C PRO A 363 -7.51 12.78 1.77
N THR A 364 -7.59 11.77 0.93
CA THR A 364 -6.43 11.11 0.34
C THR A 364 -6.57 11.03 -1.18
N VAL A 365 -5.73 11.76 -1.89
CA VAL A 365 -5.73 11.80 -3.36
C VAL A 365 -4.79 10.71 -3.89
N TYR A 366 -5.32 9.77 -4.66
CA TYR A 366 -4.51 8.86 -5.44
C TYR A 366 -3.87 9.62 -6.58
N TYR A 367 -2.54 9.52 -6.75
CA TYR A 367 -1.82 10.30 -7.75
C TYR A 367 -2.49 10.25 -9.12
N GLY A 368 -2.67 11.40 -9.74
CA GLY A 368 -3.28 11.53 -11.06
C GLY A 368 -4.79 11.69 -11.05
N ASP A 369 -5.52 11.41 -9.97
CA ASP A 369 -6.95 11.72 -9.86
C ASP A 369 -7.17 13.24 -10.05
N GLU A 370 -6.29 14.06 -9.47
CA GLU A 370 -6.30 15.50 -9.62
C GLU A 370 -5.97 15.98 -11.05
N ALA A 371 -5.28 15.13 -11.82
CA ALA A 371 -4.86 15.43 -13.20
C ALA A 371 -5.77 14.81 -14.28
N GLY A 372 -6.85 14.13 -13.86
CA GLY A 372 -7.80 13.49 -14.77
C GLY A 372 -7.36 12.15 -15.33
N VAL A 373 -6.46 11.44 -14.63
CA VAL A 373 -6.03 10.09 -15.03
C VAL A 373 -7.17 9.11 -14.86
N CYS A 374 -7.40 8.31 -15.90
CA CYS A 374 -8.36 7.22 -15.94
C CYS A 374 -7.64 5.86 -15.89
N GLY A 375 -8.39 4.81 -15.59
CA GLY A 375 -7.90 3.42 -15.61
C GLY A 375 -8.93 2.49 -14.98
N PHE A 376 -9.07 1.31 -15.54
CA PHE A 376 -9.80 0.21 -14.91
C PHE A 376 -9.01 -0.30 -13.70
N THR A 377 -9.50 -1.30 -13.01
CA THR A 377 -8.84 -1.88 -11.83
C THR A 377 -7.40 -2.34 -12.15
N ASP A 378 -6.60 -2.59 -11.12
CA ASP A 378 -5.20 -3.04 -11.27
C ASP A 378 -5.04 -4.09 -12.40
N PRO A 379 -4.04 -3.94 -13.30
CA PRO A 379 -2.94 -2.97 -13.30
C PRO A 379 -3.22 -1.65 -14.04
N ASP A 380 -4.37 -1.47 -14.70
CA ASP A 380 -4.64 -0.34 -15.59
C ASP A 380 -4.77 1.00 -14.83
N ASN A 381 -5.21 0.99 -13.59
CA ASN A 381 -5.27 2.16 -12.72
C ASN A 381 -3.89 2.78 -12.39
N ARG A 382 -2.79 2.03 -12.59
CA ARG A 382 -1.40 2.45 -12.29
C ARG A 382 -0.70 3.08 -13.49
N ARG A 383 -1.44 3.78 -14.34
CA ARG A 383 -0.90 4.52 -15.48
C ARG A 383 0.07 5.60 -15.01
N THR A 384 1.05 5.96 -15.86
CA THR A 384 2.00 7.02 -15.57
C THR A 384 1.30 8.37 -15.42
N TYR A 385 1.86 9.23 -14.56
CA TYR A 385 1.36 10.60 -14.42
C TYR A 385 1.58 11.37 -15.72
N PRO A 386 0.58 12.12 -16.22
CA PRO A 386 0.59 12.72 -17.55
C PRO A 386 1.32 14.09 -17.57
N TRP A 387 2.59 14.12 -17.15
CA TRP A 387 3.38 15.36 -17.10
C TRP A 387 3.34 16.14 -18.41
N GLY A 388 2.91 17.39 -18.34
CA GLY A 388 2.74 18.29 -19.49
C GLY A 388 1.41 18.12 -20.24
N HIS A 389 0.55 17.18 -19.79
CA HIS A 389 -0.76 16.91 -20.37
C HIS A 389 -1.86 16.80 -19.30
N GLU A 390 -1.61 17.37 -18.12
CA GLU A 390 -2.52 17.33 -16.99
C GLU A 390 -3.81 18.10 -17.26
N ASP A 391 -4.91 17.68 -16.66
CA ASP A 391 -6.14 18.47 -16.60
C ASP A 391 -5.98 19.64 -15.62
N GLN A 392 -5.59 20.79 -16.14
CA GLN A 392 -5.30 21.97 -15.33
C GLN A 392 -6.53 22.52 -14.59
N GLU A 393 -7.74 22.35 -15.15
CA GLU A 393 -8.97 22.78 -14.48
C GLU A 393 -9.27 21.89 -13.27
N LEU A 394 -9.05 20.59 -13.42
CA LEU A 394 -9.27 19.62 -12.34
C LEU A 394 -8.22 19.78 -11.24
N ILE A 395 -6.95 20.04 -11.60
CA ILE A 395 -5.90 20.38 -10.62
C ILE A 395 -6.28 21.64 -9.83
N ALA A 396 -6.69 22.69 -10.52
CA ALA A 396 -7.10 23.94 -9.87
C ALA A 396 -8.28 23.72 -8.90
N PHE A 397 -9.23 22.87 -9.29
CA PHE A 397 -10.36 22.49 -8.44
C PHE A 397 -9.92 21.75 -7.18
N HIS A 398 -9.02 20.75 -7.31
CA HIS A 398 -8.46 20.03 -6.17
C HIS A 398 -7.69 20.97 -5.24
N LYS A 399 -6.85 21.84 -5.76
CA LYS A 399 -6.09 22.83 -4.95
C LYS A 399 -7.02 23.71 -4.14
N GLU A 400 -8.09 24.22 -4.72
CA GLU A 400 -9.05 25.05 -4.01
C GLU A 400 -9.82 24.25 -2.95
N ALA A 401 -10.26 23.04 -3.26
CA ALA A 401 -10.94 22.17 -2.30
C ALA A 401 -10.03 21.77 -1.12
N ILE A 402 -8.75 21.46 -1.39
CA ILE A 402 -7.73 21.18 -0.38
C ILE A 402 -7.49 22.44 0.48
N ARG A 403 -7.37 23.62 -0.11
CA ARG A 403 -7.21 24.87 0.61
C ARG A 403 -8.37 25.11 1.58
N ILE A 404 -9.60 24.95 1.13
CA ILE A 404 -10.81 25.10 1.94
C ILE A 404 -10.79 24.09 3.11
N HIS A 405 -10.48 22.82 2.84
CA HIS A 405 -10.35 21.80 3.89
C HIS A 405 -9.34 22.23 4.97
N LYS A 406 -8.17 22.71 4.55
CA LYS A 406 -7.08 23.07 5.46
C LYS A 406 -7.38 24.32 6.29
N GLU A 407 -8.08 25.29 5.72
CA GLU A 407 -8.41 26.57 6.38
C GLU A 407 -9.56 26.46 7.38
N HIS A 408 -10.42 25.44 7.25
CA HIS A 408 -11.58 25.28 8.11
C HIS A 408 -11.44 24.16 9.13
N PRO A 409 -11.14 24.47 10.42
CA PRO A 409 -10.99 23.45 11.47
C PRO A 409 -12.18 22.47 11.58
N ALA A 410 -13.40 22.95 11.30
CA ALA A 410 -14.59 22.13 11.32
C ALA A 410 -14.55 20.96 10.33
N LEU A 411 -13.82 21.07 9.22
CA LEU A 411 -13.65 20.01 8.23
C LEU A 411 -12.60 18.96 8.66
N LYS A 412 -11.73 19.32 9.61
CA LYS A 412 -10.67 18.43 10.13
C LYS A 412 -11.07 17.72 11.41
N THR A 413 -11.70 18.42 12.33
CA THR A 413 -11.99 17.92 13.69
C THR A 413 -13.44 18.13 14.12
N GLY A 414 -14.29 18.64 13.24
CA GLY A 414 -15.70 18.84 13.51
C GLY A 414 -16.52 17.54 13.45
N SER A 415 -17.81 17.68 13.69
CA SER A 415 -18.78 16.61 13.55
C SER A 415 -19.68 16.83 12.32
N LEU A 416 -20.11 15.73 11.72
CA LEU A 416 -21.06 15.74 10.61
C LEU A 416 -22.50 15.62 11.13
N LYS A 417 -23.39 16.45 10.62
CA LYS A 417 -24.83 16.33 10.83
C LYS A 417 -25.57 16.44 9.51
N ILE A 418 -26.28 15.40 9.17
CA ILE A 418 -27.19 15.38 8.01
C ILE A 418 -28.47 16.08 8.40
N LEU A 419 -28.91 17.08 7.62
CA LEU A 419 -30.05 17.92 7.96
C LEU A 419 -31.35 17.50 7.25
N SER A 420 -31.24 16.96 6.04
CA SER A 420 -32.40 16.47 5.25
C SER A 420 -31.92 15.73 4.01
#